data_6af34476deebd59bb031823612f8c69f
#
_entry.id   6af34476deebd59bb031823612f8c69f
#
_cell.length_a   1.000
_cell.length_b   1.000
_cell.length_c   1.000
_cell.angle_alpha   90.00
_cell.angle_beta   90.00
_cell.angle_gamma   90.00
#
_symmetry.space_group_name_H-M   'P 1'
#
loop_
_entity.id
_entity.type
_entity.pdbx_description
1 polymer ?
#
loop_
_entity_poly.entity_id
_entity_poly.type
_entity_poly.pdbx_seq_one_letter_code
_entity_poly.pdbx_strand_id
1 'polypeptide(L)'
;MRLLKRKRDKQSDGERARALAYFLVGVCSAFLGLLAVLHLNRASLFESFNLYEWWIIVASSLGGMVALFLSGDRLGQQGLLGLRRAIAGGIWVTFIGALIGGTLSLPLYGTMFGPFIVTVTFLGAPVLSTIWVLNLLSVHVLLGIYQRERDSIFVTETVEHVHLQPELYVRKRTV
;
A
#
# COMPACT_ATOMS: atom_id res chain seq x y z
N MET A 1 -36.10 -3.32 -13.02
CA MET A 1 -34.92 -4.20 -13.00
C MET A 1 -33.67 -3.66 -13.70
N ARG A 2 -33.76 -2.85 -14.76
CA ARG A 2 -32.62 -2.21 -15.47
C ARG A 2 -31.88 -1.11 -14.67
N LEU A 3 -32.55 -0.38 -13.80
CA LEU A 3 -31.96 0.72 -13.02
C LEU A 3 -31.05 0.22 -11.88
N LEU A 4 -31.32 -0.96 -11.32
CA LEU A 4 -30.48 -1.57 -10.31
C LEU A 4 -29.16 -2.14 -10.87
N LYS A 5 -29.16 -2.54 -12.15
CA LYS A 5 -27.96 -3.05 -12.83
C LYS A 5 -26.94 -1.95 -13.12
N ARG A 6 -27.39 -0.71 -13.36
CA ARG A 6 -26.54 0.44 -13.68
C ARG A 6 -25.77 1.01 -12.47
N LYS A 7 -26.20 0.67 -11.24
CA LYS A 7 -25.57 1.14 -10.00
C LYS A 7 -24.40 0.24 -9.55
N ARG A 8 -24.29 -0.97 -10.13
CA ARG A 8 -23.29 -1.97 -9.75
C ARG A 8 -21.91 -1.81 -10.42
N ASP A 9 -21.84 -1.04 -11.52
CA ASP A 9 -20.64 -0.96 -12.38
C ASP A 9 -19.80 0.31 -12.17
N LYS A 10 -20.16 1.20 -11.24
CA LYS A 10 -19.30 2.33 -10.89
C LYS A 10 -18.62 2.05 -9.57
N GLN A 11 -17.41 1.47 -9.67
CA GLN A 11 -16.44 1.54 -8.58
C GLN A 11 -16.34 3.00 -8.12
N SER A 12 -16.40 3.21 -6.80
CA SER A 12 -16.22 4.54 -6.22
C SER A 12 -14.81 5.07 -6.53
N ASP A 13 -14.63 6.37 -6.53
CA ASP A 13 -13.33 6.97 -6.81
C ASP A 13 -12.30 6.57 -5.74
N GLY A 14 -12.72 6.37 -4.49
CA GLY A 14 -11.89 5.85 -3.42
C GLY A 14 -11.47 4.40 -3.64
N GLU A 15 -12.37 3.52 -4.07
CA GLU A 15 -12.01 2.13 -4.39
C GLU A 15 -11.00 2.03 -5.53
N ARG A 16 -11.15 2.88 -6.56
CA ARG A 16 -10.18 2.98 -7.67
C ARG A 16 -8.84 3.48 -7.17
N ALA A 17 -8.83 4.53 -6.35
CA ALA A 17 -7.61 5.07 -5.76
C ALA A 17 -6.89 4.02 -4.90
N ARG A 18 -7.63 3.24 -4.10
CA ARG A 18 -7.08 2.12 -3.34
C ARG A 18 -6.48 1.05 -4.24
N ALA A 19 -7.21 0.59 -5.25
CA ALA A 19 -6.70 -0.42 -6.20
C ALA A 19 -5.43 0.07 -6.91
N LEU A 20 -5.39 1.34 -7.33
CA LEU A 20 -4.23 1.96 -7.95
C LEU A 20 -3.03 2.04 -6.99
N ALA A 21 -3.26 2.33 -5.70
CA ALA A 21 -2.20 2.34 -4.69
C ALA A 21 -1.52 0.96 -4.54
N TYR A 22 -2.31 -0.13 -4.48
CA TYR A 22 -1.78 -1.49 -4.45
C TYR A 22 -1.04 -1.84 -5.73
N PHE A 23 -1.57 -1.47 -6.87
CA PHE A 23 -0.93 -1.69 -8.16
C PHE A 23 0.44 -0.99 -8.25
N LEU A 24 0.52 0.28 -7.84
CA LEU A 24 1.76 1.05 -7.84
C LEU A 24 2.83 0.42 -6.94
N VAL A 25 2.48 0.02 -5.72
CA VAL A 25 3.42 -0.66 -4.82
C VAL A 25 3.84 -2.00 -5.40
N GLY A 26 2.90 -2.78 -5.95
CA GLY A 26 3.20 -4.08 -6.57
C GLY A 26 4.18 -3.96 -7.74
N VAL A 27 3.93 -3.01 -8.65
CA VAL A 27 4.80 -2.77 -9.82
C VAL A 27 6.18 -2.26 -9.40
N CYS A 28 6.27 -1.29 -8.49
CA CYS A 28 7.56 -0.80 -7.99
C CYS A 28 8.34 -1.89 -7.25
N SER A 29 7.68 -2.71 -6.44
CA SER A 29 8.33 -3.83 -5.75
C SER A 29 8.79 -4.92 -6.73
N ALA A 30 8.00 -5.22 -7.77
CA ALA A 30 8.39 -6.11 -8.85
C ALA A 30 9.63 -5.60 -9.59
N PHE A 31 9.67 -4.29 -9.86
CA PHE A 31 10.83 -3.66 -10.49
C PHE A 31 12.09 -3.75 -9.63
N LEU A 32 11.99 -3.55 -8.32
CA LEU A 32 13.11 -3.77 -7.40
C LEU A 32 13.55 -5.24 -7.39
N GLY A 33 12.62 -6.19 -7.43
CA GLY A 33 12.92 -7.62 -7.56
C GLY A 33 13.63 -7.94 -8.88
N LEU A 34 13.20 -7.36 -9.99
CA LEU A 34 13.86 -7.49 -11.30
C LEU A 34 15.30 -6.95 -11.23
N LEU A 35 15.51 -5.77 -10.67
CA LEU A 35 16.87 -5.21 -10.51
C LEU A 35 17.76 -6.10 -9.65
N ALA A 36 17.21 -6.70 -8.58
CA ALA A 36 17.94 -7.65 -7.74
C ALA A 36 18.37 -8.88 -8.54
N VAL A 37 17.49 -9.45 -9.37
CA VAL A 37 17.80 -10.60 -10.23
C VAL A 37 18.89 -10.24 -11.24
N LEU A 38 18.77 -9.11 -11.93
CA LEU A 38 19.77 -8.64 -12.90
C LEU A 38 21.15 -8.41 -12.26
N HIS A 39 21.16 -7.85 -11.05
CA HIS A 39 22.40 -7.58 -10.34
C HIS A 39 23.08 -8.86 -9.83
N LEU A 40 22.30 -9.78 -9.29
CA LEU A 40 22.83 -11.05 -8.74
C LEU A 40 23.36 -11.99 -9.84
N ASN A 41 22.64 -12.11 -10.94
CA ASN A 41 22.99 -13.06 -12.00
C ASN A 41 23.91 -12.45 -13.07
N ARG A 42 24.22 -11.16 -12.99
CA ARG A 42 24.89 -10.40 -14.07
C ARG A 42 24.21 -10.62 -15.44
N ALA A 43 22.91 -10.96 -15.42
CA ALA A 43 22.12 -11.23 -16.60
C ALA A 43 21.85 -9.95 -17.38
N SER A 44 21.79 -10.05 -18.69
CA SER A 44 21.29 -8.96 -19.53
C SER A 44 19.77 -8.99 -19.59
N LEU A 45 19.13 -7.84 -19.83
CA LEU A 45 17.67 -7.74 -20.00
C LEU A 45 17.12 -8.58 -21.17
N PHE A 46 17.99 -9.03 -22.06
CA PHE A 46 17.64 -9.77 -23.27
C PHE A 46 17.81 -11.30 -23.12
N GLU A 47 18.31 -11.76 -21.99
CA GLU A 47 18.37 -13.18 -21.68
C GLU A 47 17.04 -13.69 -21.16
N SER A 48 16.70 -14.96 -21.48
CA SER A 48 15.48 -15.58 -20.96
C SER A 48 15.59 -15.84 -19.47
N PHE A 49 14.69 -15.28 -18.70
CA PHE A 49 14.63 -15.52 -17.26
C PHE A 49 14.25 -16.97 -16.95
N ASN A 50 14.93 -17.54 -15.97
CA ASN A 50 14.58 -18.83 -15.37
C ASN A 50 13.26 -18.71 -14.56
N LEU A 51 12.57 -19.82 -14.36
CA LEU A 51 11.34 -19.88 -13.57
C LEU A 51 11.53 -19.32 -12.15
N TYR A 52 12.68 -19.57 -11.53
CA TYR A 52 13.02 -19.07 -10.21
C TYR A 52 13.22 -17.54 -10.20
N GLU A 53 13.79 -16.97 -11.23
CA GLU A 53 13.95 -15.51 -11.37
C GLU A 53 12.59 -14.82 -11.51
N TRP A 54 11.68 -15.38 -12.29
CA TRP A 54 10.29 -14.92 -12.34
C TRP A 54 9.61 -15.01 -10.99
N TRP A 55 9.87 -16.08 -10.25
CA TRP A 55 9.33 -16.21 -8.89
C TRP A 55 9.82 -15.11 -7.95
N ILE A 56 11.11 -14.73 -8.00
CA ILE A 56 11.65 -13.63 -7.19
C ILE A 56 10.92 -12.32 -7.48
N ILE A 57 10.65 -12.01 -8.76
CA ILE A 57 9.94 -10.81 -9.16
C ILE A 57 8.50 -10.81 -8.61
N VAL A 58 7.80 -11.93 -8.75
CA VAL A 58 6.43 -12.09 -8.24
C VAL A 58 6.41 -12.03 -6.71
N ALA A 59 7.33 -12.69 -6.03
CA ALA A 59 7.47 -12.69 -4.58
C ALA A 59 7.71 -11.27 -4.03
N SER A 60 8.56 -10.49 -4.71
CA SER A 60 8.81 -9.08 -4.37
C SER A 60 7.55 -8.24 -4.52
N SER A 61 6.79 -8.41 -5.60
CA SER A 61 5.51 -7.72 -5.82
C SER A 61 4.50 -8.05 -4.73
N LEU A 62 4.31 -9.33 -4.43
CA LEU A 62 3.41 -9.80 -3.38
C LEU A 62 3.82 -9.28 -2.01
N GLY A 63 5.12 -9.30 -1.69
CA GLY A 63 5.68 -8.77 -0.45
C GLY A 63 5.30 -7.31 -0.24
N GLY A 64 5.46 -6.46 -1.27
CA GLY A 64 5.09 -5.06 -1.23
C GLY A 64 3.58 -4.85 -1.02
N MET A 65 2.73 -5.57 -1.76
CA MET A 65 1.28 -5.47 -1.62
C MET A 65 0.77 -5.93 -0.25
N VAL A 66 1.30 -7.04 0.27
CA VAL A 66 0.94 -7.54 1.60
C VAL A 66 1.42 -6.58 2.69
N ALA A 67 2.63 -6.01 2.57
CA ALA A 67 3.11 -5.01 3.51
C ALA A 67 2.24 -3.74 3.52
N LEU A 68 1.77 -3.29 2.36
CA LEU A 68 0.84 -2.18 2.26
C LEU A 68 -0.49 -2.52 2.96
N PHE A 69 -1.00 -3.72 2.76
CA PHE A 69 -2.21 -4.20 3.45
C PHE A 69 -2.02 -4.21 4.98
N LEU A 70 -0.90 -4.72 5.48
CA LEU A 70 -0.58 -4.76 6.90
C LEU A 70 -0.31 -3.37 7.50
N SER A 71 0.02 -2.36 6.68
CA SER A 71 0.22 -0.99 7.15
C SER A 71 -1.07 -0.35 7.64
N GLY A 72 -2.24 -0.85 7.21
CA GLY A 72 -3.55 -0.33 7.58
C GLY A 72 -3.70 1.16 7.26
N ASP A 73 -4.27 1.92 8.22
CA ASP A 73 -4.55 3.35 8.06
C ASP A 73 -3.36 4.28 8.37
N ARG A 74 -2.12 3.77 8.41
CA ARG A 74 -0.92 4.61 8.66
C ARG A 74 -0.62 5.55 7.49
N LEU A 75 -0.92 5.12 6.27
CA LEU A 75 -0.82 5.92 5.05
C LEU A 75 -2.19 6.54 4.73
N GLY A 76 -2.20 7.75 4.14
CA GLY A 76 -3.42 8.44 3.71
C GLY A 76 -3.97 9.47 4.69
N GLN A 77 -3.47 9.55 5.93
CA GLN A 77 -3.94 10.54 6.92
C GLN A 77 -3.45 11.95 6.60
N GLN A 78 -4.30 12.95 6.85
CA GLN A 78 -4.01 14.36 6.55
C GLN A 78 -3.32 15.08 7.71
N GLY A 79 -2.67 16.21 7.37
CA GLY A 79 -2.01 17.10 8.33
C GLY A 79 -0.61 16.65 8.72
N LEU A 80 0.05 17.43 9.59
CA LEU A 80 1.43 17.19 10.04
C LEU A 80 1.59 15.85 10.78
N LEU A 81 0.61 15.47 11.58
CA LEU A 81 0.58 14.16 12.24
C LEU A 81 0.41 13.02 11.22
N GLY A 82 -0.39 13.24 10.17
CA GLY A 82 -0.53 12.31 9.05
C GLY A 82 0.78 12.12 8.30
N LEU A 83 1.53 13.18 8.05
CA LEU A 83 2.84 13.12 7.40
C LEU A 83 3.86 12.29 8.22
N ARG A 84 3.92 12.49 9.54
CA ARG A 84 4.81 11.69 10.42
C ARG A 84 4.42 10.21 10.39
N ARG A 85 3.12 9.91 10.42
CA ARG A 85 2.62 8.53 10.30
C ARG A 85 2.87 7.94 8.90
N ALA A 86 2.81 8.76 7.85
CA ALA A 86 3.12 8.34 6.50
C ALA A 86 4.60 7.97 6.34
N ILE A 87 5.52 8.73 6.92
CA ILE A 87 6.94 8.40 6.93
C ILE A 87 7.18 7.07 7.65
N ALA A 88 6.63 6.93 8.87
CA ALA A 88 6.74 5.68 9.62
C ALA A 88 6.08 4.50 8.89
N GLY A 89 4.92 4.74 8.25
CA GLY A 89 4.21 3.75 7.42
C GLY A 89 5.02 3.35 6.18
N GLY A 90 5.68 4.31 5.52
CA GLY A 90 6.55 4.05 4.38
C GLY A 90 7.77 3.19 4.74
N ILE A 91 8.44 3.51 5.85
CA ILE A 91 9.54 2.69 6.40
C ILE A 91 9.02 1.28 6.72
N TRP A 92 7.87 1.19 7.38
CA TRP A 92 7.23 -0.08 7.71
C TRP A 92 6.92 -0.92 6.46
N VAL A 93 6.28 -0.34 5.44
CA VAL A 93 5.96 -1.03 4.18
C VAL A 93 7.23 -1.52 3.50
N THR A 94 8.28 -0.71 3.47
CA THR A 94 9.56 -1.07 2.87
C THR A 94 10.20 -2.26 3.60
N PHE A 95 10.31 -2.18 4.92
CA PHE A 95 10.95 -3.22 5.71
C PHE A 95 10.16 -4.54 5.70
N ILE A 96 8.85 -4.48 5.98
CA ILE A 96 7.98 -5.67 6.00
C ILE A 96 7.83 -6.26 4.58
N GLY A 97 7.74 -5.41 3.56
CA GLY A 97 7.69 -5.86 2.17
C GLY A 97 8.94 -6.62 1.76
N ALA A 98 10.12 -6.10 2.13
CA ALA A 98 11.40 -6.77 1.90
C ALA A 98 11.53 -8.08 2.69
N LEU A 99 11.03 -8.12 3.92
CA LEU A 99 11.02 -9.32 4.75
C LEU A 99 10.12 -10.40 4.16
N ILE A 100 8.88 -10.05 3.79
CA ILE A 100 7.93 -11.01 3.20
C ILE A 100 8.43 -11.48 1.83
N GLY A 101 8.81 -10.55 0.94
CA GLY A 101 9.31 -10.88 -0.40
C GLY A 101 10.57 -11.73 -0.34
N GLY A 102 11.50 -11.41 0.57
CA GLY A 102 12.71 -12.20 0.83
C GLY A 102 12.38 -13.61 1.32
N THR A 103 11.48 -13.74 2.29
CA THR A 103 11.07 -15.06 2.83
C THR A 103 10.38 -15.91 1.76
N LEU A 104 9.56 -15.31 0.89
CA LEU A 104 8.91 -16.02 -0.22
C LEU A 104 9.93 -16.45 -1.29
N SER A 105 10.96 -15.63 -1.52
CA SER A 105 12.00 -15.94 -2.51
C SER A 105 12.94 -17.03 -2.02
N LEU A 106 13.37 -16.98 -0.77
CA LEU A 106 14.31 -17.92 -0.15
C LEU A 106 13.90 -18.14 1.31
N PRO A 107 13.13 -19.17 1.62
CA PRO A 107 12.79 -19.51 2.99
C PRO A 107 14.04 -19.64 3.86
N LEU A 108 13.99 -19.11 5.08
CA LEU A 108 15.06 -19.04 6.09
C LEU A 108 16.15 -17.98 5.82
N TYR A 109 16.80 -17.99 4.65
CA TYR A 109 17.86 -17.02 4.33
C TYR A 109 17.30 -15.67 3.84
N GLY A 110 16.27 -15.68 3.03
CA GLY A 110 15.66 -14.49 2.46
C GLY A 110 15.05 -13.56 3.48
N THR A 111 14.63 -14.08 4.63
CA THR A 111 14.05 -13.27 5.73
C THR A 111 15.04 -12.21 6.22
N MET A 112 16.32 -12.55 6.34
CA MET A 112 17.34 -11.57 6.72
C MET A 112 17.95 -10.83 5.52
N PHE A 113 18.13 -11.55 4.41
CA PHE A 113 18.72 -10.97 3.19
C PHE A 113 17.82 -9.93 2.52
N GLY A 114 16.49 -10.11 2.51
CA GLY A 114 15.57 -9.17 1.89
C GLY A 114 15.73 -7.74 2.42
N PRO A 115 15.54 -7.46 3.71
CA PRO A 115 15.74 -6.14 4.29
C PRO A 115 17.17 -5.60 4.11
N PHE A 116 18.18 -6.47 4.20
CA PHE A 116 19.59 -6.09 4.00
C PHE A 116 19.83 -5.61 2.56
N ILE A 117 19.41 -6.37 1.55
CA ILE A 117 19.58 -6.00 0.13
C ILE A 117 18.86 -4.68 -0.16
N VAL A 118 17.62 -4.50 0.31
CA VAL A 118 16.88 -3.26 0.10
C VAL A 118 17.61 -2.07 0.74
N THR A 119 18.12 -2.24 1.96
CA THR A 119 18.87 -1.18 2.65
C THR A 119 20.14 -0.81 1.88
N VAL A 120 20.93 -1.81 1.46
CA VAL A 120 22.17 -1.58 0.68
C VAL A 120 21.86 -0.94 -0.67
N THR A 121 20.80 -1.39 -1.34
CA THR A 121 20.37 -0.83 -2.63
C THR A 121 19.95 0.64 -2.48
N PHE A 122 19.22 0.99 -1.44
CA PHE A 122 18.79 2.37 -1.23
C PHE A 122 19.94 3.31 -0.83
N LEU A 123 20.91 2.81 -0.11
CA LEU A 123 22.11 3.58 0.22
C LEU A 123 23.05 3.73 -0.98
N GLY A 124 23.19 2.67 -1.79
CA GLY A 124 24.08 2.64 -2.95
C GLY A 124 23.51 3.29 -4.21
N ALA A 125 22.18 3.39 -4.33
CA ALA A 125 21.50 3.91 -5.50
C ALA A 125 20.45 4.98 -5.13
N PRO A 126 20.86 6.24 -4.89
CA PRO A 126 19.97 7.31 -4.44
C PRO A 126 18.82 7.61 -5.41
N VAL A 127 19.02 7.35 -6.71
CA VAL A 127 17.95 7.49 -7.72
C VAL A 127 16.81 6.51 -7.43
N LEU A 128 17.12 5.24 -7.13
CA LEU A 128 16.10 4.23 -6.80
C LEU A 128 15.37 4.58 -5.50
N SER A 129 16.11 5.06 -4.51
CA SER A 129 15.50 5.55 -3.24
C SER A 129 14.51 6.68 -3.51
N THR A 130 14.87 7.63 -4.37
CA THR A 130 14.00 8.76 -4.74
C THR A 130 12.74 8.27 -5.45
N ILE A 131 12.86 7.36 -6.42
CA ILE A 131 11.71 6.76 -7.12
C ILE A 131 10.80 6.04 -6.13
N TRP A 132 11.37 5.29 -5.19
CA TRP A 132 10.60 4.59 -4.17
C TRP A 132 9.86 5.54 -3.23
N VAL A 133 10.52 6.62 -2.78
CA VAL A 133 9.88 7.65 -1.95
C VAL A 133 8.75 8.33 -2.70
N LEU A 134 8.94 8.70 -3.97
CA LEU A 134 7.89 9.29 -4.80
C LEU A 134 6.70 8.33 -4.98
N ASN A 135 6.98 7.04 -5.16
CA ASN A 135 5.94 6.01 -5.20
C ASN A 135 5.14 5.98 -3.88
N LEU A 136 5.81 5.95 -2.74
CA LEU A 136 5.14 5.96 -1.42
C LEU A 136 4.34 7.25 -1.18
N LEU A 137 4.81 8.40 -1.64
CA LEU A 137 4.05 9.66 -1.59
C LEU A 137 2.79 9.57 -2.45
N SER A 138 2.89 9.02 -3.67
CA SER A 138 1.74 8.80 -4.54
C SER A 138 0.72 7.86 -3.89
N VAL A 139 1.18 6.78 -3.29
CA VAL A 139 0.35 5.83 -2.52
C VAL A 139 -0.33 6.53 -1.34
N HIS A 140 0.40 7.39 -0.61
CA HIS A 140 -0.16 8.18 0.50
C HIS A 140 -1.31 9.07 0.03
N VAL A 141 -1.16 9.77 -1.09
CA VAL A 141 -2.21 10.62 -1.66
C VAL A 141 -3.42 9.79 -2.09
N LEU A 142 -3.21 8.67 -2.78
CA LEU A 142 -4.28 7.79 -3.24
C LEU A 142 -5.07 7.19 -2.06
N LEU A 143 -4.39 6.72 -1.04
CA LEU A 143 -5.05 6.21 0.17
C LEU A 143 -5.77 7.32 0.94
N GLY A 144 -5.29 8.56 0.88
CA GLY A 144 -5.98 9.73 1.42
C GLY A 144 -7.33 10.00 0.74
N ILE A 145 -7.43 9.80 -0.58
CA ILE A 145 -8.69 9.90 -1.31
C ILE A 145 -9.67 8.82 -0.83
N TYR A 146 -9.20 7.58 -0.73
CA TYR A 146 -10.00 6.46 -0.22
C TYR A 146 -10.51 6.69 1.21
N GLN A 147 -9.66 7.15 2.12
CA GLN A 147 -10.05 7.41 3.52
C GLN A 147 -11.08 8.53 3.63
N ARG A 148 -10.92 9.62 2.86
CA ARG A 148 -11.92 10.72 2.84
C ARG A 148 -13.29 10.24 2.41
N GLU A 149 -13.37 9.42 1.38
CA GLU A 149 -14.65 8.89 0.90
C GLU A 149 -15.26 7.94 1.94
N ARG A 150 -14.47 7.04 2.51
CA ARG A 150 -14.91 6.14 3.58
C ARG A 150 -15.46 6.91 4.77
N ASP A 151 -14.73 7.91 5.26
CA ASP A 151 -15.11 8.67 6.45
C ASP A 151 -16.36 9.54 6.19
N SER A 152 -16.58 10.02 4.96
CA SER A 152 -17.78 10.79 4.59
C SER A 152 -19.06 9.96 4.69
N ILE A 153 -19.01 8.66 4.40
CA ILE A 153 -20.15 7.75 4.50
C ILE A 153 -20.57 7.57 5.96
N PHE A 154 -19.60 7.39 6.88
CA PHE A 154 -19.89 7.20 8.31
C PHE A 154 -20.45 8.47 8.98
N VAL A 155 -19.97 9.66 8.59
CA VAL A 155 -20.50 10.93 9.14
C VAL A 155 -21.96 11.11 8.76
N THR A 156 -22.36 10.79 7.55
CA THR A 156 -23.76 10.93 7.09
C THR A 156 -24.69 10.03 7.88
N GLU A 157 -24.30 8.79 8.13
CA GLU A 157 -25.10 7.83 8.90
C GLU A 157 -25.30 8.27 10.35
N THR A 158 -24.26 8.79 10.98
CA THR A 158 -24.32 9.29 12.38
C THR A 158 -25.25 10.49 12.51
N VAL A 159 -25.28 11.41 11.54
CA VAL A 159 -26.14 12.59 11.55
C VAL A 159 -27.59 12.19 11.36
N GLU A 160 -27.89 11.21 10.51
CA GLU A 160 -29.25 10.72 10.28
C GLU A 160 -29.83 10.07 11.55
N HIS A 161 -29.05 9.27 12.27
CA HIS A 161 -29.48 8.68 13.54
C HIS A 161 -29.73 9.72 14.64
N VAL A 162 -28.96 10.81 14.70
CA VAL A 162 -29.18 11.90 15.67
C VAL A 162 -30.47 12.68 15.34
N HIS A 163 -30.80 12.85 14.07
CA HIS A 163 -32.04 13.53 13.66
C HIS A 163 -33.31 12.68 13.91
N LEU A 164 -33.18 11.35 13.86
CA LEU A 164 -34.31 10.45 14.08
C LEU A 164 -34.65 10.20 15.57
N GLN A 165 -33.78 10.62 16.51
CA GLN A 165 -34.03 10.46 17.95
C GLN A 165 -33.77 11.73 18.78
N PRO A 166 -34.40 12.88 18.46
CA PRO A 166 -34.22 14.10 19.23
C PRO A 166 -34.77 13.97 20.68
N GLU A 167 -35.77 13.13 20.89
CA GLU A 167 -36.44 12.95 22.19
C GLU A 167 -35.56 12.30 23.27
N LEU A 168 -34.65 11.41 22.90
CA LEU A 168 -33.78 10.71 23.85
C LEU A 168 -32.65 11.60 24.40
N TYR A 169 -32.26 12.64 23.69
CA TYR A 169 -31.19 13.55 24.10
C TYR A 169 -31.65 14.58 25.11
N VAL A 170 -32.91 15.00 25.05
CA VAL A 170 -33.50 15.97 26.01
C VAL A 170 -33.72 15.33 27.38
N ARG A 171 -34.04 14.04 27.43
CA ARG A 171 -34.32 13.34 28.69
C ARG A 171 -33.11 13.10 29.59
N LYS A 172 -31.90 13.15 29.09
CA LYS A 172 -30.65 12.98 29.87
C LYS A 172 -30.14 14.27 30.51
N ARG A 173 -30.72 15.43 30.21
CA ARG A 173 -30.30 16.74 30.77
C ARG A 173 -31.15 17.21 31.96
N THR A 174 -32.17 16.48 32.36
CA THR A 174 -33.12 16.88 33.42
C THR A 174 -33.10 15.96 34.64
N VAL A 175 -32.00 15.22 34.88
CA VAL A 175 -31.80 14.45 36.13
C VAL A 175 -30.52 14.93 36.81
#